data_56e3aa537988a8df39657ca6bb0719b0
#
_entry.id   56e3aa537988a8df39657ca6bb0719b0
#
_cell.length_a   1.000
_cell.length_b   1.000
_cell.length_c   1.000
_cell.angle_alpha   90.00
_cell.angle_beta   90.00
_cell.angle_gamma   90.00
#
_symmetry.space_group_name_H-M   'P 1'
#
loop_
_entity.id
_entity.type
_entity.pdbx_description
1 polymer ?
#
loop_
_entity_poly.entity_id
_entity_poly.type
_entity_poly.pdbx_seq_one_letter_code
_entity_poly.pdbx_strand_id
1 'polypeptide(L)'
;FFRGRVIRFPASAMRTADGSRLKVPEMGWNRVYQTQKHPVWAGVENGAWFYLVHSYFAAPEDMSIVAGMTSYGLPYTSAVARDNIFATQFHPEKSAADGLKLYANFIHWNP
;
A
#
# COMPACT_ATOMS: atom_id res chain seq x y z
N PHE A 1 17.78 -1.15 -4.44
CA PHE A 1 16.60 -1.15 -5.25
C PHE A 1 15.96 -2.54 -5.35
N PHE A 2 14.71 -2.59 -5.74
CA PHE A 2 13.93 -3.82 -5.68
C PHE A 2 13.73 -4.42 -7.07
N ARG A 3 13.79 -5.74 -7.17
CA ARG A 3 13.37 -6.44 -8.37
C ARG A 3 11.88 -6.67 -8.36
N GLY A 4 11.27 -6.51 -9.51
CA GLY A 4 9.84 -6.72 -9.67
C GLY A 4 9.34 -6.05 -10.92
N ARG A 5 8.01 -5.97 -11.01
CA ARG A 5 7.32 -5.38 -12.16
C ARG A 5 6.41 -4.28 -11.67
N VAL A 6 6.13 -3.33 -12.56
CA VAL A 6 5.09 -2.32 -12.35
C VAL A 6 3.96 -2.68 -13.30
N ILE A 7 2.78 -2.96 -12.75
CA ILE A 7 1.64 -3.50 -13.49
C ILE A 7 0.49 -2.51 -13.42
N ARG A 8 -0.13 -2.23 -14.57
CA ARG A 8 -1.37 -1.46 -14.62
C ARG A 8 -2.53 -2.33 -14.14
N PHE A 9 -3.48 -1.77 -13.39
CA PHE A 9 -4.70 -2.49 -13.01
C PHE A 9 -5.37 -3.06 -14.26
N PRO A 10 -5.52 -4.40 -14.36
CA PRO A 10 -6.12 -5.01 -15.55
C PRO A 10 -7.63 -4.80 -15.56
N ALA A 11 -8.17 -4.36 -16.69
CA ALA A 11 -9.59 -4.07 -16.83
C ALA A 11 -10.46 -5.28 -16.48
N SER A 12 -9.99 -6.50 -16.79
CA SER A 12 -10.71 -7.74 -16.51
C SER A 12 -10.94 -7.99 -15.01
N ALA A 13 -10.07 -7.44 -14.15
CA ALA A 13 -10.16 -7.62 -12.70
C ALA A 13 -10.85 -6.44 -12.01
N MET A 14 -11.09 -5.34 -12.72
CA MET A 14 -11.61 -4.09 -12.14
C MET A 14 -13.13 -4.12 -12.05
N ARG A 15 -13.65 -5.07 -11.27
CA ARG A 15 -15.08 -5.22 -11.01
C ARG A 15 -15.34 -5.57 -9.56
N THR A 16 -16.46 -5.08 -9.03
CA THR A 16 -16.95 -5.46 -7.71
C THR A 16 -17.64 -6.83 -7.78
N ALA A 17 -18.04 -7.36 -6.61
CA ALA A 17 -18.73 -8.63 -6.52
C ALA A 17 -20.06 -8.66 -7.31
N ASP A 18 -20.73 -7.50 -7.47
CA ASP A 18 -21.98 -7.39 -8.23
C ASP A 18 -21.76 -7.11 -9.72
N GLY A 19 -20.49 -7.10 -10.17
CA GLY A 19 -20.15 -6.88 -11.57
C GLY A 19 -19.96 -5.43 -11.98
N SER A 20 -20.12 -4.49 -11.07
CA SER A 20 -19.88 -3.06 -11.35
C SER A 20 -18.41 -2.79 -11.64
N ARG A 21 -18.13 -1.83 -12.51
CA ARG A 21 -16.75 -1.45 -12.84
C ARG A 21 -16.11 -0.63 -11.74
N LEU A 22 -14.86 -0.95 -11.44
CA LEU A 22 -13.99 -0.13 -10.62
C LEU A 22 -13.22 0.85 -11.51
N LYS A 23 -13.09 2.08 -11.07
CA LYS A 23 -12.36 3.11 -11.82
C LYS A 23 -10.86 2.88 -11.77
N VAL A 24 -10.17 3.20 -12.87
CA VAL A 24 -8.71 3.30 -12.93
C VAL A 24 -8.40 4.71 -13.42
N PRO A 25 -7.67 5.54 -12.65
CA PRO A 25 -6.93 5.19 -11.43
C PRO A 25 -7.83 4.90 -10.23
N GLU A 26 -7.32 4.12 -9.30
CA GLU A 26 -7.89 4.05 -7.95
C GLU A 26 -7.74 5.43 -7.31
N MET A 27 -8.82 5.97 -6.76
CA MET A 27 -8.81 7.30 -6.18
C MET A 27 -9.69 7.32 -4.94
N GLY A 28 -9.11 7.59 -3.80
CA GLY A 28 -9.83 7.67 -2.54
C GLY A 28 -9.21 6.83 -1.43
N TRP A 29 -10.01 6.51 -0.43
CA TRP A 29 -9.58 5.79 0.76
C TRP A 29 -9.72 4.30 0.56
N ASN A 30 -8.69 3.55 0.95
CA ASN A 30 -8.74 2.10 0.99
C ASN A 30 -7.90 1.58 2.16
N ARG A 31 -8.10 0.34 2.51
CA ARG A 31 -7.46 -0.26 3.67
C ARG A 31 -6.12 -0.86 3.31
N VAL A 32 -5.16 -0.70 4.20
CA VAL A 32 -3.83 -1.30 4.06
C VAL A 32 -3.65 -2.31 5.18
N TYR A 33 -3.42 -3.56 4.80
CA TYR A 33 -3.18 -4.65 5.76
C TYR A 33 -1.69 -4.90 5.88
N GLN A 34 -1.20 -4.86 7.11
CA GLN A 34 0.21 -5.05 7.42
C GLN A 34 0.56 -6.54 7.27
N THR A 35 1.59 -6.83 6.48
CA THR A 35 1.99 -8.21 6.20
C THR A 35 3.22 -8.63 6.97
N GLN A 36 3.89 -7.69 7.64
CA GLN A 36 5.00 -7.95 8.54
C GLN A 36 5.06 -6.89 9.62
N LYS A 37 5.70 -7.20 10.74
CA LYS A 37 5.97 -6.22 11.78
C LYS A 37 7.08 -5.29 11.31
N HIS A 38 6.90 -3.99 11.55
CA HIS A 38 7.90 -3.00 11.21
C HIS A 38 7.73 -1.77 12.11
N PRO A 39 8.81 -1.11 12.53
CA PRO A 39 8.72 0.10 13.36
C PRO A 39 7.87 1.20 12.76
N VAL A 40 7.82 1.31 11.43
CA VAL A 40 7.02 2.33 10.75
C VAL A 40 5.52 2.12 10.97
N TRP A 41 5.08 0.88 11.24
CA TRP A 41 3.67 0.58 11.55
C TRP A 41 3.28 0.83 13.02
N ALA A 42 4.22 1.25 13.87
CA ALA A 42 3.94 1.38 15.31
C ALA A 42 2.76 2.31 15.57
N GLY A 43 1.77 1.81 16.32
CA GLY A 43 0.56 2.57 16.64
C GLY A 43 -0.42 2.74 15.50
N VAL A 44 -0.13 2.17 14.33
CA VAL A 44 -1.03 2.18 13.17
C VAL A 44 -1.82 0.87 13.18
N GLU A 45 -3.14 0.97 13.17
CA GLU A 45 -4.02 -0.20 13.20
C GLU A 45 -3.89 -1.01 11.91
N ASN A 46 -3.87 -2.34 12.03
CA ASN A 46 -3.90 -3.20 10.85
C ASN A 46 -5.24 -3.05 10.14
N GLY A 47 -5.20 -2.79 8.85
CA GLY A 47 -6.39 -2.48 8.08
C GLY A 47 -6.80 -1.02 8.15
N ALA A 48 -5.92 -0.13 8.61
CA ALA A 48 -6.18 1.30 8.63
C ALA A 48 -6.40 1.85 7.22
N TRP A 49 -7.15 2.95 7.13
CA TRP A 49 -7.49 3.58 5.86
C TRP A 49 -6.42 4.60 5.48
N PHE A 50 -5.98 4.49 4.23
CA PHE A 50 -5.03 5.43 3.63
C PHE A 50 -5.54 5.93 2.29
N TYR A 51 -5.09 7.12 1.89
CA TYR A 51 -5.51 7.72 0.63
C TYR A 51 -4.62 7.23 -0.52
N LEU A 52 -5.25 6.82 -1.63
CA LEU A 52 -4.57 6.26 -2.79
C LEU A 52 -5.04 6.96 -4.08
N VAL A 53 -4.09 7.27 -4.96
CA VAL A 53 -4.36 7.75 -6.31
C VAL A 53 -3.34 7.11 -7.24
N HIS A 54 -3.72 6.05 -7.94
CA HIS A 54 -2.78 5.36 -8.84
C HIS A 54 -3.48 4.45 -9.84
N SER A 55 -2.81 4.22 -10.98
CA SER A 55 -3.26 3.29 -12.01
C SER A 55 -2.37 2.05 -12.09
N TYR A 56 -1.19 2.10 -11.48
CA TYR A 56 -0.19 1.05 -11.50
C TYR A 56 0.16 0.64 -10.09
N PHE A 57 0.62 -0.59 -9.93
CA PHE A 57 1.11 -1.09 -8.65
C PHE A 57 2.38 -1.91 -8.83
N ALA A 58 3.20 -1.97 -7.80
CA ALA A 58 4.42 -2.76 -7.81
C ALA A 58 4.10 -4.23 -7.54
N ALA A 59 4.79 -5.11 -8.26
CA ALA A 59 4.71 -6.56 -8.04
C ALA A 59 6.13 -7.07 -7.78
N PRO A 60 6.60 -7.05 -6.52
CA PRO A 60 7.95 -7.49 -6.18
C PRO A 60 8.15 -8.98 -6.46
N GLU A 61 9.35 -9.35 -6.91
CA GLU A 61 9.72 -10.76 -7.04
C GLU A 61 9.86 -11.43 -5.68
N ASP A 62 10.47 -10.72 -4.72
CA ASP A 62 10.68 -11.22 -3.37
C ASP A 62 9.53 -10.77 -2.47
N MET A 63 8.64 -11.70 -2.15
CA MET A 63 7.48 -11.41 -1.31
C MET A 63 7.84 -11.10 0.14
N SER A 64 9.06 -11.42 0.57
CA SER A 64 9.50 -11.09 1.93
C SER A 64 9.66 -9.59 2.16
N ILE A 65 9.80 -8.80 1.12
CA ILE A 65 9.87 -7.34 1.24
C ILE A 65 8.50 -6.68 1.32
N VAL A 66 7.41 -7.40 1.10
CA VAL A 66 6.06 -6.84 1.17
C VAL A 66 5.72 -6.51 2.61
N ALA A 67 5.38 -5.26 2.87
CA ALA A 67 5.03 -4.77 4.20
C ALA A 67 3.54 -4.41 4.33
N GLY A 68 2.85 -4.23 3.23
CA GLY A 68 1.43 -3.93 3.22
C GLY A 68 0.74 -4.40 1.95
N MET A 69 -0.51 -4.83 2.09
CA MET A 69 -1.36 -5.27 0.99
C MET A 69 -2.68 -4.52 1.01
N THR A 70 -3.20 -4.24 -0.17
CA THR A 70 -4.50 -3.58 -0.36
C THR A 70 -5.25 -4.33 -1.44
N SER A 71 -6.58 -4.29 -1.37
CA SER A 71 -7.42 -4.93 -2.38
C SER A 71 -8.23 -3.88 -3.15
N TYR A 72 -8.13 -3.93 -4.47
CA TYR A 72 -8.91 -3.07 -5.35
C TYR A 72 -9.19 -3.84 -6.65
N GLY A 73 -10.25 -4.64 -6.63
CA GLY A 73 -10.53 -5.60 -7.70
C GLY A 73 -9.64 -6.85 -7.63
N LEU A 74 -8.41 -6.66 -7.17
CA LEU A 74 -7.44 -7.72 -6.89
C LEU A 74 -6.55 -7.28 -5.73
N PRO A 75 -5.94 -8.22 -5.00
CA PRO A 75 -4.95 -7.84 -3.99
C PRO A 75 -3.65 -7.39 -4.65
N TYR A 76 -3.04 -6.33 -4.12
CA TYR A 76 -1.77 -5.85 -4.62
C TYR A 76 -0.91 -5.34 -3.48
N THR A 77 0.40 -5.27 -3.72
CA THR A 77 1.36 -4.73 -2.75
C THR A 77 1.22 -3.23 -2.65
N SER A 78 0.93 -2.71 -1.45
CA SER A 78 0.78 -1.28 -1.20
C SER A 78 1.91 -0.68 -0.38
N ALA A 79 2.77 -1.50 0.22
CA ALA A 79 3.96 -1.06 0.93
C ALA A 79 5.04 -2.12 0.86
N VAL A 80 6.30 -1.68 0.78
CA VAL A 80 7.47 -2.55 0.81
C VAL A 80 8.48 -2.04 1.81
N ALA A 81 9.23 -2.96 2.43
CA ALA A 81 10.28 -2.63 3.38
C ALA A 81 11.48 -3.54 3.17
N ARG A 82 12.65 -2.93 3.13
CA ARG A 82 13.92 -3.66 3.02
C ARG A 82 15.05 -2.80 3.57
N ASP A 83 15.78 -3.35 4.53
CA ASP A 83 16.91 -2.66 5.16
C ASP A 83 16.51 -1.27 5.69
N ASN A 84 17.02 -0.19 5.10
CA ASN A 84 16.70 1.19 5.49
C ASN A 84 15.67 1.85 4.57
N ILE A 85 14.94 1.05 3.79
CA ILE A 85 13.94 1.55 2.85
C ILE A 85 12.54 1.12 3.31
N PHE A 86 11.61 2.08 3.33
CA PHE A 86 10.18 1.83 3.49
C PHE A 86 9.46 2.69 2.46
N ALA A 87 8.76 2.06 1.54
CA ALA A 87 8.07 2.75 0.45
C ALA A 87 6.60 2.36 0.41
N THR A 88 5.75 3.32 0.06
CA THR A 88 4.30 3.14 0.03
C THR A 88 3.70 3.55 -1.31
N GLN A 89 2.63 2.87 -1.71
CA GLN A 89 1.80 3.24 -2.84
C GLN A 89 0.82 4.35 -2.44
N PHE A 90 0.37 4.34 -1.19
CA PHE A 90 -0.54 5.36 -0.65
C PHE A 90 0.22 6.64 -0.27
N HIS A 91 -0.56 7.69 -0.01
CA HIS A 91 -0.04 9.02 0.34
C HIS A 91 -0.22 9.26 1.84
N PRO A 92 0.81 9.02 2.68
CA PRO A 92 0.69 9.28 4.13
C PRO A 92 0.32 10.74 4.43
N GLU A 93 0.85 11.69 3.67
CA GLU A 93 0.59 13.12 3.86
C GLU A 93 -0.88 13.50 3.64
N LYS A 94 -1.65 12.64 2.95
CA LYS A 94 -3.08 12.83 2.71
C LYS A 94 -3.95 11.87 3.50
N SER A 95 -3.37 11.12 4.42
CA SER A 95 -4.04 10.01 5.09
C SER A 95 -4.38 10.31 6.56
N ALA A 96 -4.64 11.56 6.88
CA ALA A 96 -5.12 12.02 8.20
C ALA A 96 -4.23 11.54 9.35
N ALA A 97 -4.82 11.15 10.49
CA ALA A 97 -4.07 10.81 11.70
C ALA A 97 -3.15 9.60 11.53
N ASP A 98 -3.59 8.57 10.80
CA ASP A 98 -2.76 7.38 10.55
C ASP A 98 -1.57 7.69 9.66
N GLY A 99 -1.75 8.57 8.68
CA GLY A 99 -0.67 9.05 7.84
C GLY A 99 0.36 9.84 8.63
N LEU A 100 -0.08 10.68 9.56
CA LEU A 100 0.83 11.45 10.43
C LEU A 100 1.61 10.52 11.36
N LYS A 101 0.97 9.48 11.90
CA LYS A 101 1.67 8.47 12.71
C LYS A 101 2.74 7.77 11.90
N LEU A 102 2.43 7.40 10.68
CA LEU A 102 3.37 6.73 9.79
C LEU A 102 4.60 7.61 9.53
N TYR A 103 4.39 8.87 9.23
CA TYR A 103 5.47 9.83 9.02
C TYR A 103 6.34 9.99 10.26
N ALA A 104 5.72 10.15 11.43
CA ALA A 104 6.45 10.28 12.67
C ALA A 104 7.31 9.03 12.94
N ASN A 105 6.74 7.85 12.71
CA ASN A 105 7.46 6.59 12.87
C ASN A 105 8.64 6.50 11.90
N PHE A 106 8.44 6.92 10.66
CA PHE A 106 9.51 6.90 9.65
C PHE A 106 10.66 7.82 10.04
N ILE A 107 10.36 9.03 10.49
CA ILE A 107 11.37 10.01 10.92
C ILE A 107 12.19 9.48 12.10
N HIS A 108 11.55 8.79 13.03
CA HIS A 108 12.21 8.24 14.23
C HIS A 108 12.76 6.82 14.03
N TRP A 109 12.50 6.22 12.90
CA TRP A 109 12.99 4.89 12.60
C TRP A 109 14.50 4.91 12.41
N ASN A 110 15.18 4.06 13.17
CA ASN A 110 16.64 3.93 13.11
C ASN A 110 16.97 2.50 12.65
N PRO A 111 17.10 2.30 11.35
CA PRO A 111 17.36 0.96 10.81
C PRO A 111 18.77 0.44 11.09
#